data_30e44863e1046e82fd526996fd7a8bed
#
_entry.id   30e44863e1046e82fd526996fd7a8bed
#
_cell.length_a   1.000
_cell.length_b   1.000
_cell.length_c   1.000
_cell.angle_alpha   90.00
_cell.angle_beta   90.00
_cell.angle_gamma   90.00
#
_symmetry.space_group_name_H-M   'P 1'
#
loop_
_entity.id
_entity.type
_entity.pdbx_description
1 polymer ?
#
loop_
_entity_poly.entity_id
_entity_poly.type
_entity_poly.pdbx_seq_one_letter_code
_entity_poly.pdbx_strand_id
1 'polypeptide(L)'
;MAKAKYQLADFMAIVENNYKNYVLTVHETMLQEGYKLKIQLTKLYGLHISYSQPKIKTVKGIIVYFLIKNGKLMIRINADNYIKYPNVLNHLPEKILNQMDKADDCKKFIDPQRCWQGCGGYDIHIKERHYQKCLCSCFLLNVDSDNFPFLFEIIKSEIKERQVT
;
A
#
# COMPACT_ATOMS: atom_id res chain seq x y z
N MET A 1 -1.62 31.27 6.54
CA MET A 1 -0.46 30.68 5.81
C MET A 1 -0.97 29.65 4.82
N ALA A 2 -0.76 29.84 3.53
CA ALA A 2 -1.07 28.83 2.52
C ALA A 2 -0.21 27.59 2.77
N LYS A 3 -0.84 26.40 2.94
CA LYS A 3 -0.09 25.13 3.00
C LYS A 3 0.69 24.99 1.71
N ALA A 4 2.01 24.81 1.79
CA ALA A 4 2.85 24.53 0.64
C ALA A 4 2.24 23.33 -0.12
N LYS A 5 1.91 23.55 -1.37
CA LYS A 5 1.29 22.52 -2.21
C LYS A 5 2.42 21.74 -2.88
N TYR A 6 2.77 20.60 -2.30
CA TYR A 6 3.76 19.70 -2.89
C TYR A 6 3.28 19.14 -4.23
N GLN A 7 4.23 18.92 -5.14
CA GLN A 7 4.01 18.31 -6.45
C GLN A 7 4.70 16.94 -6.53
N LEU A 8 4.34 16.14 -7.51
CA LEU A 8 4.97 14.83 -7.73
C LEU A 8 6.49 14.95 -7.85
N ALA A 9 6.97 16.01 -8.50
CA ALA A 9 8.40 16.30 -8.65
C ALA A 9 9.13 16.41 -7.30
N ASP A 10 8.48 16.94 -6.26
CA ASP A 10 9.08 17.07 -4.92
C ASP A 10 9.28 15.68 -4.29
N PHE A 11 8.31 14.78 -4.47
CA PHE A 11 8.47 13.39 -4.02
C PHE A 11 9.52 12.66 -4.86
N MET A 12 9.49 12.80 -6.16
CA MET A 12 10.45 12.15 -7.06
C MET A 12 11.90 12.61 -6.83
N ALA A 13 12.09 13.82 -6.30
CA ALA A 13 13.43 14.34 -5.96
C ALA A 13 14.09 13.59 -4.80
N ILE A 14 13.31 13.00 -3.90
CA ILE A 14 13.82 12.21 -2.75
C ILE A 14 13.85 10.69 -3.03
N VAL A 15 13.31 10.25 -4.17
CA VAL A 15 13.37 8.84 -4.59
C VAL A 15 14.68 8.60 -5.34
N GLU A 16 15.40 7.55 -4.97
CA GLU A 16 16.60 7.13 -5.70
C GLU A 16 16.29 6.80 -7.17
N ASN A 17 17.22 7.09 -8.07
CA ASN A 17 16.99 7.00 -9.51
C ASN A 17 16.53 5.61 -9.99
N ASN A 18 17.10 4.55 -9.42
CA ASN A 18 16.76 3.15 -9.74
C ASN A 18 15.31 2.77 -9.37
N TYR A 19 14.64 3.52 -8.48
CA TYR A 19 13.27 3.26 -8.06
C TYR A 19 12.23 4.15 -8.73
N LYS A 20 12.65 5.22 -9.41
CA LYS A 20 11.74 6.21 -10.01
C LYS A 20 10.76 5.59 -11.00
N ASN A 21 11.22 4.63 -11.81
CA ASN A 21 10.36 3.96 -12.79
C ASN A 21 9.21 3.19 -12.14
N TYR A 22 9.41 2.60 -10.95
CA TYR A 22 8.35 1.90 -10.25
C TYR A 22 7.25 2.86 -9.79
N VAL A 23 7.65 4.02 -9.25
CA VAL A 23 6.70 5.07 -8.85
C VAL A 23 5.93 5.57 -10.06
N LEU A 24 6.60 5.83 -11.20
CA LEU A 24 5.98 6.32 -12.42
C LEU A 24 5.02 5.29 -13.03
N THR A 25 5.39 4.02 -13.07
CA THR A 25 4.52 2.93 -13.57
C THR A 25 3.20 2.87 -12.79
N VAL A 26 3.29 2.91 -11.46
CA VAL A 26 2.08 2.93 -10.62
C VAL A 26 1.32 4.24 -10.80
N HIS A 27 2.03 5.38 -10.87
CA HIS A 27 1.41 6.70 -11.07
C HIS A 27 0.55 6.74 -12.35
N GLU A 28 1.12 6.33 -13.47
CA GLU A 28 0.42 6.30 -14.76
C GLU A 28 -0.80 5.38 -14.71
N THR A 29 -0.62 4.16 -14.18
CA THR A 29 -1.72 3.21 -14.02
C THR A 29 -2.85 3.80 -13.16
N MET A 30 -2.52 4.40 -12.02
CA MET A 30 -3.52 4.96 -11.11
C MET A 30 -4.28 6.12 -11.76
N LEU A 31 -3.60 6.98 -12.53
CA LEU A 31 -4.28 8.06 -13.24
C LEU A 31 -5.18 7.54 -14.36
N GLN A 32 -4.73 6.54 -15.13
CA GLN A 32 -5.53 5.89 -16.19
C GLN A 32 -6.81 5.26 -15.61
N GLU A 33 -6.73 4.69 -14.42
CA GLU A 33 -7.85 4.09 -13.70
C GLU A 33 -8.70 5.13 -12.92
N GLY A 34 -8.43 6.43 -13.11
CA GLY A 34 -9.22 7.53 -12.56
C GLY A 34 -8.97 7.85 -11.08
N TYR A 35 -7.91 7.29 -10.48
CA TYR A 35 -7.53 7.62 -9.11
C TYR A 35 -6.88 9.00 -9.03
N LYS A 36 -7.04 9.67 -7.89
CA LYS A 36 -6.46 10.98 -7.63
C LYS A 36 -5.20 10.86 -6.79
N LEU A 37 -4.13 11.52 -7.26
CA LEU A 37 -2.90 11.71 -6.53
C LEU A 37 -3.10 12.71 -5.39
N LYS A 38 -2.61 12.37 -4.21
CA LYS A 38 -2.47 13.26 -3.06
C LYS A 38 -1.03 13.21 -2.55
N ILE A 39 -0.45 14.37 -2.29
CA ILE A 39 0.91 14.51 -1.80
C ILE A 39 0.84 15.22 -0.45
N GLN A 40 1.48 14.65 0.56
CA GLN A 40 1.39 15.14 1.93
C GLN A 40 2.74 15.02 2.65
N LEU A 41 3.00 15.98 3.51
CA LEU A 41 4.08 15.90 4.49
C LEU A 41 3.45 15.63 5.87
N THR A 42 3.80 14.52 6.48
CA THR A 42 3.34 14.14 7.83
C THR A 42 4.51 13.81 8.74
N LYS A 43 4.28 13.89 10.05
CA LYS A 43 5.31 13.49 11.02
C LYS A 43 5.65 12.00 10.95
N LEU A 44 4.66 11.17 10.61
CA LEU A 44 4.81 9.70 10.60
C LEU A 44 5.55 9.20 9.36
N TYR A 45 5.22 9.73 8.18
CA TYR A 45 5.73 9.20 6.90
C TYR A 45 6.64 10.17 6.15
N GLY A 46 6.90 11.37 6.69
CA GLY A 46 7.58 12.41 5.92
C GLY A 46 6.77 12.83 4.70
N LEU A 47 7.46 13.23 3.64
CA LEU A 47 6.84 13.48 2.34
C LEU A 47 6.46 12.14 1.71
N HIS A 48 5.18 11.96 1.41
CA HIS A 48 4.64 10.75 0.82
C HIS A 48 3.55 11.07 -0.20
N ILE A 49 3.28 10.12 -1.08
CA ILE A 49 2.20 10.21 -2.06
C ILE A 49 1.19 9.08 -1.83
N SER A 50 -0.05 9.34 -2.16
CA SER A 50 -1.12 8.34 -2.11
C SER A 50 -2.10 8.51 -3.25
N TYR A 51 -2.78 7.40 -3.59
CA TYR A 51 -3.79 7.37 -4.65
C TYR A 51 -5.12 6.93 -4.08
N SER A 52 -6.16 7.70 -4.36
CA SER A 52 -7.50 7.47 -3.81
C SER A 52 -8.58 7.55 -4.86
N GLN A 53 -9.65 6.77 -4.68
CA GLN A 53 -10.85 6.87 -5.50
C GLN A 53 -11.55 8.21 -5.28
N PRO A 54 -11.95 8.92 -6.35
CA PRO A 54 -12.56 10.25 -6.23
C PRO A 54 -13.86 10.28 -5.43
N LYS A 55 -14.62 9.21 -5.50
CA LYS A 55 -15.97 9.10 -4.88
C LYS A 55 -15.90 8.73 -3.39
N ILE A 56 -14.79 8.19 -2.92
CA ILE A 56 -14.63 7.72 -1.54
C ILE A 56 -13.72 8.68 -0.79
N LYS A 57 -14.30 9.52 0.05
CA LYS A 57 -13.57 10.59 0.79
C LYS A 57 -12.87 10.12 2.06
N THR A 58 -13.00 8.84 2.42
CA THR A 58 -12.39 8.26 3.61
C THR A 58 -11.08 7.54 3.27
N VAL A 59 -10.33 7.14 4.30
CA VAL A 59 -9.10 6.32 4.15
C VAL A 59 -9.36 5.02 3.41
N LYS A 60 -10.59 4.50 3.39
CA LYS A 60 -11.00 3.32 2.63
C LYS A 60 -10.90 3.53 1.11
N GLY A 61 -10.95 4.77 0.64
CA GLY A 61 -10.74 5.09 -0.78
C GLY A 61 -9.30 5.03 -1.23
N ILE A 62 -8.35 5.06 -0.30
CA ILE A 62 -6.93 5.03 -0.63
C ILE A 62 -6.51 3.58 -0.90
N ILE A 63 -5.84 3.37 -2.03
CA ILE A 63 -5.36 2.04 -2.43
C ILE A 63 -3.85 1.89 -2.24
N VAL A 64 -3.07 2.91 -2.60
CA VAL A 64 -1.61 2.86 -2.60
C VAL A 64 -1.02 4.09 -1.94
N TYR A 65 0.04 3.88 -1.15
CA TYR A 65 0.96 4.92 -0.68
C TYR A 65 2.37 4.58 -1.12
N PHE A 66 3.15 5.61 -1.48
CA PHE A 66 4.61 5.52 -1.53
C PHE A 66 5.22 6.44 -0.48
N LEU A 67 6.21 5.94 0.24
CA LEU A 67 6.94 6.67 1.27
C LEU A 67 8.40 6.23 1.32
N ILE A 68 9.24 7.08 1.91
CA ILE A 68 10.63 6.74 2.20
C ILE A 68 10.76 6.42 3.68
N LYS A 69 11.23 5.23 4.01
CA LYS A 69 11.48 4.81 5.40
C LYS A 69 12.90 4.23 5.50
N ASN A 70 13.70 4.79 6.41
CA ASN A 70 15.11 4.40 6.58
C ASN A 70 15.91 4.43 5.26
N GLY A 71 15.70 5.46 4.44
CA GLY A 71 16.35 5.62 3.14
C GLY A 71 15.86 4.69 2.02
N LYS A 72 14.85 3.85 2.27
CA LYS A 72 14.32 2.91 1.28
C LYS A 72 12.95 3.32 0.79
N LEU A 73 12.70 3.15 -0.50
CA LEU A 73 11.34 3.28 -1.04
C LEU A 73 10.49 2.13 -0.57
N MET A 74 9.37 2.47 0.04
CA MET A 74 8.36 1.52 0.46
C MET A 74 7.03 1.82 -0.20
N ILE A 75 6.27 0.78 -0.47
CA ILE A 75 4.89 0.86 -0.90
C ILE A 75 4.00 0.28 0.21
N ARG A 76 2.88 0.95 0.48
CA ARG A 76 1.79 0.39 1.26
C ARG A 76 0.59 0.20 0.36
N ILE A 77 0.06 -1.01 0.32
CA ILE A 77 -1.12 -1.37 -0.47
C ILE A 77 -2.26 -1.65 0.50
N ASN A 78 -3.39 -1.00 0.33
CA ASN A 78 -4.62 -1.34 1.05
C ASN A 78 -5.39 -2.40 0.24
N ALA A 79 -5.07 -3.66 0.52
CA ALA A 79 -5.63 -4.83 -0.17
C ALA A 79 -6.96 -5.25 0.46
N ASP A 80 -7.98 -4.39 0.40
CA ASP A 80 -9.26 -4.62 1.09
C ASP A 80 -10.05 -5.79 0.51
N ASN A 81 -9.80 -6.13 -0.76
CA ASN A 81 -10.45 -7.24 -1.47
C ASN A 81 -9.56 -8.49 -1.60
N TYR A 82 -8.55 -8.64 -0.77
CA TYR A 82 -7.57 -9.72 -0.83
C TYR A 82 -8.17 -11.13 -0.95
N ILE A 83 -9.34 -11.36 -0.39
CA ILE A 83 -10.05 -12.64 -0.44
C ILE A 83 -10.45 -13.01 -1.88
N LYS A 84 -10.62 -12.02 -2.76
CA LYS A 84 -11.08 -12.24 -4.13
C LYS A 84 -9.96 -12.61 -5.11
N TYR A 85 -8.69 -12.44 -4.74
CA TYR A 85 -7.54 -12.79 -5.59
C TYR A 85 -6.49 -13.68 -4.88
N PRO A 86 -6.90 -14.82 -4.28
CA PRO A 86 -6.00 -15.69 -3.54
C PRO A 86 -4.86 -16.23 -4.38
N ASN A 87 -5.07 -16.44 -5.69
CA ASN A 87 -4.03 -16.92 -6.59
C ASN A 87 -2.86 -15.95 -6.70
N VAL A 88 -3.12 -14.63 -6.76
CA VAL A 88 -2.07 -13.61 -6.78
C VAL A 88 -1.24 -13.68 -5.50
N LEU A 89 -1.90 -13.79 -4.36
CA LEU A 89 -1.23 -13.84 -3.06
C LEU A 89 -0.43 -15.14 -2.86
N ASN A 90 -0.94 -16.27 -3.35
CA ASN A 90 -0.24 -17.55 -3.27
C ASN A 90 1.02 -17.62 -4.16
N HIS A 91 1.17 -16.71 -5.13
CA HIS A 91 2.38 -16.60 -5.94
C HIS A 91 3.43 -15.65 -5.35
N LEU A 92 3.16 -15.02 -4.19
CA LEU A 92 4.12 -14.13 -3.55
C LEU A 92 5.42 -14.87 -3.19
N PRO A 93 6.58 -14.26 -3.49
CA PRO A 93 7.87 -14.86 -3.18
C PRO A 93 8.15 -14.79 -1.67
N GLU A 94 9.00 -15.70 -1.19
CA GLU A 94 9.41 -15.78 0.21
C GLU A 94 9.92 -14.45 0.77
N LYS A 95 10.60 -13.66 -0.03
CA LYS A 95 11.11 -12.34 0.34
C LYS A 95 9.98 -11.38 0.77
N ILE A 96 8.83 -11.41 0.09
CA ILE A 96 7.64 -10.62 0.47
C ILE A 96 6.99 -11.23 1.70
N LEU A 97 6.78 -12.54 1.73
CA LEU A 97 6.16 -13.23 2.86
C LEU A 97 6.95 -12.99 4.16
N ASN A 98 8.28 -13.02 4.09
CA ASN A 98 9.15 -12.72 5.24
C ASN A 98 9.06 -11.25 5.72
N GLN A 99 8.72 -10.31 4.83
CA GLN A 99 8.42 -8.93 5.24
C GLN A 99 7.06 -8.86 5.93
N MET A 100 6.05 -9.57 5.43
CA MET A 100 4.73 -9.66 6.04
C MET A 100 4.79 -10.33 7.43
N ASP A 101 5.63 -11.34 7.62
CA ASP A 101 5.85 -11.96 8.93
C ASP A 101 6.31 -10.95 9.99
N LYS A 102 7.16 -10.00 9.59
CA LYS A 102 7.70 -8.95 10.47
C LYS A 102 6.75 -7.79 10.71
N ALA A 103 5.61 -7.75 10.01
CA ALA A 103 4.59 -6.73 10.23
C ALA A 103 3.97 -6.89 11.63
N ASP A 104 3.45 -5.78 12.16
CA ASP A 104 2.81 -5.76 13.47
C ASP A 104 1.57 -6.67 13.48
N ASP A 105 1.40 -7.43 14.55
CA ASP A 105 0.19 -8.19 14.79
C ASP A 105 -1.00 -7.27 15.01
N CYS A 106 -2.15 -7.67 14.53
CA CYS A 106 -3.34 -6.86 14.67
C CYS A 106 -3.88 -6.93 16.10
N LYS A 107 -3.75 -5.82 16.82
CA LYS A 107 -4.24 -5.72 18.20
C LYS A 107 -5.74 -6.01 18.34
N LYS A 108 -6.51 -5.78 17.28
CA LYS A 108 -7.95 -5.99 17.27
C LYS A 108 -8.34 -7.48 17.39
N PHE A 109 -7.51 -8.41 16.93
CA PHE A 109 -7.74 -9.84 17.10
C PHE A 109 -7.48 -10.31 18.54
N ILE A 110 -6.72 -9.52 19.32
CA ILE A 110 -6.46 -9.76 20.74
C ILE A 110 -7.51 -9.06 21.60
N ASP A 111 -7.80 -7.78 21.29
CA ASP A 111 -8.75 -6.94 22.00
C ASP A 111 -9.37 -5.94 21.01
N PRO A 112 -10.66 -6.14 20.64
CA PRO A 112 -11.35 -5.29 19.66
C PRO A 112 -11.36 -3.79 20.00
N GLN A 113 -11.18 -3.42 21.26
CA GLN A 113 -11.18 -2.02 21.70
C GLN A 113 -9.82 -1.33 21.51
N ARG A 114 -8.76 -2.08 21.23
CA ARG A 114 -7.39 -1.55 21.10
C ARG A 114 -7.08 -0.88 19.78
N CYS A 115 -8.00 -0.89 18.82
CA CYS A 115 -7.79 -0.32 17.51
C CYS A 115 -9.00 0.52 17.10
N TRP A 116 -8.80 1.38 16.12
CA TRP A 116 -9.87 2.16 15.51
C TRP A 116 -11.02 1.24 15.03
N GLN A 117 -12.27 1.62 15.33
CA GLN A 117 -13.47 0.78 15.06
C GLN A 117 -13.63 0.37 13.58
N GLY A 118 -13.19 1.23 12.65
CA GLY A 118 -13.25 0.94 11.22
C GLY A 118 -12.14 0.04 10.66
N CYS A 119 -11.13 -0.31 11.49
CA CYS A 119 -10.03 -1.19 11.08
C CYS A 119 -10.44 -2.65 11.23
N GLY A 120 -10.41 -3.42 10.12
CA GLY A 120 -10.66 -4.86 10.15
C GLY A 120 -9.43 -5.71 10.47
N GLY A 121 -8.22 -5.15 10.31
CA GLY A 121 -7.00 -5.94 10.24
C GLY A 121 -6.98 -6.83 9.00
N TYR A 122 -5.93 -7.64 8.88
CA TYR A 122 -5.87 -8.72 7.90
C TYR A 122 -5.88 -10.06 8.60
N ASP A 123 -6.81 -10.92 8.25
CA ASP A 123 -6.85 -12.32 8.63
C ASP A 123 -6.77 -13.14 7.34
N ILE A 124 -5.57 -13.56 6.97
CA ILE A 124 -5.27 -14.06 5.63
C ILE A 124 -4.37 -15.29 5.67
N HIS A 125 -4.73 -16.30 4.88
CA HIS A 125 -3.90 -17.47 4.64
C HIS A 125 -3.21 -17.34 3.27
N ILE A 126 -1.89 -17.47 3.25
CA ILE A 126 -1.07 -17.46 2.04
C ILE A 126 -0.13 -18.64 2.15
N LYS A 127 -0.27 -19.62 1.24
CA LYS A 127 0.44 -20.91 1.33
C LYS A 127 0.20 -21.54 2.71
N GLU A 128 1.26 -21.96 3.40
CA GLU A 128 1.21 -22.58 4.74
C GLU A 128 1.17 -21.55 5.91
N ARG A 129 1.09 -20.23 5.59
CA ARG A 129 1.18 -19.16 6.59
C ARG A 129 -0.18 -18.55 6.87
N HIS A 130 -0.44 -18.30 8.15
CA HIS A 130 -1.60 -17.56 8.61
C HIS A 130 -1.16 -16.21 9.17
N TYR A 131 -1.67 -15.14 8.60
CA TYR A 131 -1.36 -13.77 8.97
C TYR A 131 -2.56 -13.10 9.64
N GLN A 132 -2.43 -12.75 10.92
CA GLN A 132 -3.35 -11.87 11.63
C GLN A 132 -2.66 -10.53 11.89
N LYS A 133 -2.53 -9.71 10.85
CA LYS A 133 -1.65 -8.55 10.80
C LYS A 133 -2.39 -7.22 10.75
N CYS A 134 -1.70 -6.18 11.23
CA CYS A 134 -2.20 -4.82 11.19
C CYS A 134 -2.41 -4.32 9.76
N LEU A 135 -3.56 -3.70 9.50
CA LEU A 135 -3.90 -3.11 8.21
C LEU A 135 -2.84 -2.10 7.71
N CYS A 136 -2.17 -1.42 8.65
CA CYS A 136 -1.19 -0.39 8.32
C CYS A 136 0.20 -0.93 7.96
N SER A 137 0.52 -2.17 8.33
CA SER A 137 1.88 -2.71 8.19
C SER A 137 1.97 -4.01 7.39
N CYS A 138 0.92 -4.78 7.25
CA CYS A 138 0.95 -6.08 6.57
C CYS A 138 1.47 -5.97 5.12
N PHE A 139 0.91 -5.05 4.35
CA PHE A 139 1.34 -4.77 2.98
C PHE A 139 2.16 -3.48 2.87
N LEU A 140 2.93 -3.14 3.90
CA LEU A 140 3.96 -2.10 3.85
C LEU A 140 5.30 -2.76 3.50
N LEU A 141 5.67 -2.72 2.24
CA LEU A 141 6.70 -3.58 1.65
C LEU A 141 7.77 -2.76 0.95
N ASN A 142 9.01 -3.26 0.94
CA ASN A 142 10.10 -2.65 0.18
C ASN A 142 9.83 -2.77 -1.32
N VAL A 143 10.14 -1.70 -2.05
CA VAL A 143 10.11 -1.69 -3.51
C VAL A 143 11.51 -1.95 -4.04
N ASP A 144 11.66 -3.02 -4.80
CA ASP A 144 12.89 -3.36 -5.53
C ASP A 144 12.53 -4.16 -6.79
N SER A 145 13.53 -4.49 -7.61
CA SER A 145 13.34 -5.20 -8.88
C SER A 145 12.67 -6.57 -8.72
N ASP A 146 12.95 -7.27 -7.63
CA ASP A 146 12.44 -8.62 -7.40
C ASP A 146 10.99 -8.60 -6.90
N ASN A 147 10.67 -7.61 -6.05
CA ASN A 147 9.36 -7.50 -5.41
C ASN A 147 8.34 -6.79 -6.30
N PHE A 148 8.75 -5.78 -7.06
CA PHE A 148 7.84 -4.88 -7.77
C PHE A 148 6.83 -5.58 -8.67
N PRO A 149 7.18 -6.60 -9.48
CA PRO A 149 6.20 -7.28 -10.32
C PRO A 149 5.02 -7.86 -9.52
N PHE A 150 5.29 -8.45 -8.36
CA PHE A 150 4.27 -9.02 -7.48
C PHE A 150 3.43 -7.95 -6.79
N LEU A 151 4.06 -6.87 -6.33
CA LEU A 151 3.36 -5.72 -5.74
C LEU A 151 2.43 -5.07 -6.75
N PHE A 152 2.86 -4.96 -7.99
CA PHE A 152 2.06 -4.39 -9.06
C PHE A 152 0.87 -5.28 -9.44
N GLU A 153 1.02 -6.61 -9.40
CA GLU A 153 -0.11 -7.55 -9.59
C GLU A 153 -1.15 -7.41 -8.48
N ILE A 154 -0.74 -7.23 -7.21
CA ILE A 154 -1.69 -6.95 -6.11
C ILE A 154 -2.45 -5.65 -6.39
N ILE A 155 -1.75 -4.59 -6.80
CA ILE A 155 -2.39 -3.29 -7.12
C ILE A 155 -3.43 -3.45 -8.24
N LYS A 156 -3.07 -4.10 -9.34
CA LYS A 156 -3.99 -4.34 -10.46
C LYS A 156 -5.21 -5.16 -10.05
N SER A 157 -5.00 -6.18 -9.24
CA SER A 157 -6.09 -7.02 -8.72
C SER A 157 -7.02 -6.21 -7.83
N GLU A 158 -6.48 -5.41 -6.94
CA GLU A 158 -7.28 -4.55 -6.06
C GLU A 158 -8.07 -3.49 -6.85
N ILE A 159 -7.46 -2.86 -7.86
CA ILE A 159 -8.15 -1.93 -8.77
C ILE A 159 -9.35 -2.62 -9.43
N LYS A 160 -9.12 -3.80 -10.03
CA LYS A 160 -10.16 -4.57 -10.70
C LYS A 160 -11.34 -4.87 -9.77
N GLU A 161 -11.07 -5.35 -8.56
CA GLU A 161 -12.13 -5.71 -7.62
C GLU A 161 -12.90 -4.50 -7.09
N ARG A 162 -12.25 -3.33 -6.99
CA ARG A 162 -12.91 -2.07 -6.60
C ARG A 162 -13.80 -1.47 -7.70
N GLN A 163 -13.60 -1.86 -8.96
CA GLN A 163 -14.45 -1.40 -10.09
C GLN A 163 -15.77 -2.18 -10.17
N VAL A 164 -15.78 -3.41 -9.66
CA VAL A 164 -16.95 -4.32 -9.70
C VAL A 164 -17.94 -4.05 -8.56
N THR A 165 -17.53 -3.27 -7.56
CA THR A 165 -18.35 -2.93 -6.37
C THR A 165 -18.99 -1.57 -6.51
#